data_6c3a2a566c891adaebe91a7321113ba6
#
_entry.id   6c3a2a566c891adaebe91a7321113ba6
#
_cell.length_a   1.000
_cell.length_b   1.000
_cell.length_c   1.000
_cell.angle_alpha   90.00
_cell.angle_beta   90.00
_cell.angle_gamma   90.00
#
_symmetry.space_group_name_H-M   'P 1'
#
loop_
_entity.id
_entity.type
_entity.pdbx_description
1 polymer ?
#
loop_
_entity_poly.entity_id
_entity_poly.type
_entity_poly.pdbx_seq_one_letter_code
_entity_poly.pdbx_strand_id
1 'polypeptide(L)'
;VTRIAVAPAPGRSVLRVRSDRLAVRVLHQDQDGARVALVANGALLLAGDAVEIEVDVAEGAWLEIVETTGTVAYGGAAASRWDVDVRLGEAATLVWDALPFVVSDGARTHRRTDVHLGESARALLRETFVLGRARQAGGDLWTHSLVQDAGGPLHVEELDLSGQVRGLPGVLAVHGSPGLVDGGPAASIRAPRTLSVLDTVLALGWRPAAVPGTPPAPATSTGQDASATCFELDRPGTVLRWLGTELHEDTIGDRYLALWERELTDERRRTGASVGPASPALVPVPA
;
A
#
# COMPACT_ATOMS: atom_id res chain seq x y z
N VAL A 1 -16.48 -0.17 13.44
CA VAL A 1 -16.08 0.53 12.21
C VAL A 1 -15.39 1.83 12.58
N THR A 2 -14.16 2.04 12.10
CA THR A 2 -13.50 3.35 12.10
C THR A 2 -13.97 4.11 10.86
N ARG A 3 -14.49 5.34 11.04
CA ARG A 3 -14.98 6.15 9.92
C ARG A 3 -14.29 7.50 9.89
N ILE A 4 -13.93 7.96 8.69
CA ILE A 4 -13.35 9.27 8.42
C ILE A 4 -14.14 9.89 7.26
N ALA A 5 -14.77 11.02 7.49
CA ALA A 5 -15.45 11.76 6.44
C ALA A 5 -14.99 13.22 6.44
N VAL A 6 -14.61 13.74 5.28
CA VAL A 6 -14.15 15.13 5.12
C VAL A 6 -14.92 15.83 4.00
N ALA A 7 -15.30 17.08 4.24
CA ALA A 7 -15.96 17.93 3.26
C ALA A 7 -15.44 19.38 3.35
N PRO A 8 -15.30 20.11 2.23
CA PRO A 8 -14.89 21.50 2.24
C PRO A 8 -15.89 22.37 3.00
N ALA A 9 -15.40 23.40 3.68
CA ALA A 9 -16.25 24.42 4.30
C ALA A 9 -15.48 25.73 4.48
N PRO A 10 -16.16 26.89 4.53
CA PRO A 10 -15.51 28.17 4.72
C PRO A 10 -14.65 28.21 5.98
N GLY A 11 -13.38 28.55 5.82
CA GLY A 11 -12.40 28.69 6.89
C GLY A 11 -11.80 27.37 7.38
N ARG A 12 -12.58 26.31 7.51
CA ARG A 12 -12.10 24.99 7.96
C ARG A 12 -13.04 23.88 7.48
N SER A 13 -12.51 22.84 6.85
CA SER A 13 -13.28 21.69 6.40
C SER A 13 -14.08 21.03 7.55
N VAL A 14 -15.16 20.36 7.20
CA VAL A 14 -15.90 19.54 8.16
C VAL A 14 -15.29 18.16 8.17
N LEU A 15 -14.64 17.80 9.26
CA LEU A 15 -14.10 16.47 9.49
C LEU A 15 -14.96 15.73 10.51
N ARG A 16 -15.56 14.61 10.12
CA ARG A 16 -16.31 13.71 10.98
C ARG A 16 -15.55 12.42 11.18
N VAL A 17 -15.31 12.07 12.44
CA VAL A 17 -14.50 10.91 12.79
C VAL A 17 -15.29 10.04 13.77
N ARG A 18 -15.29 8.75 13.51
CA ARG A 18 -15.65 7.71 14.47
C ARG A 18 -14.44 6.78 14.61
N SER A 19 -13.94 6.67 15.84
CA SER A 19 -12.86 5.75 16.18
C SER A 19 -13.43 4.45 16.73
N ASP A 20 -12.77 3.33 16.39
CA ASP A 20 -13.08 2.02 16.91
C ASP A 20 -11.74 1.34 17.30
N ARG A 21 -11.31 0.29 16.66
CA ARG A 21 -10.02 -0.35 16.89
C ARG A 21 -8.85 0.54 16.50
N LEU A 22 -9.08 1.45 15.56
CA LEU A 22 -8.15 2.51 15.17
C LEU A 22 -8.68 3.85 15.65
N ALA A 23 -7.87 4.60 16.38
CA ALA A 23 -8.12 5.99 16.70
C ALA A 23 -7.67 6.89 15.55
N VAL A 24 -8.47 7.90 15.25
CA VAL A 24 -8.12 8.93 14.26
C VAL A 24 -7.67 10.18 14.99
N ARG A 25 -6.51 10.72 14.63
CA ARG A 25 -5.94 11.95 15.20
C ARG A 25 -5.73 12.96 14.10
N VAL A 26 -6.27 14.16 14.27
CA VAL A 26 -6.11 15.25 13.30
C VAL A 26 -4.70 15.82 13.46
N LEU A 27 -3.94 15.83 12.37
CA LEU A 27 -2.61 16.41 12.30
C LEU A 27 -2.64 17.82 11.69
N HIS A 28 -3.45 17.99 10.65
CA HIS A 28 -3.65 19.27 9.96
C HIS A 28 -5.06 19.32 9.37
N GLN A 29 -5.60 20.52 9.24
CA GLN A 29 -6.90 20.74 8.62
C GLN A 29 -6.98 22.17 8.12
N ASP A 30 -7.40 22.36 6.87
CA ASP A 30 -7.69 23.64 6.25
C ASP A 30 -9.15 23.71 5.77
N GLN A 31 -9.49 24.66 4.91
CA GLN A 31 -10.87 24.80 4.41
C GLN A 31 -11.30 23.66 3.47
N ASP A 32 -10.34 23.00 2.80
CA ASP A 32 -10.64 22.06 1.73
C ASP A 32 -10.37 20.61 2.14
N GLY A 33 -9.68 20.36 3.26
CA GLY A 33 -9.36 19.01 3.64
C GLY A 33 -8.67 18.81 4.99
N ALA A 34 -8.11 17.63 5.18
CA ALA A 34 -7.44 17.26 6.42
C ALA A 34 -6.32 16.24 6.20
N ARG A 35 -5.33 16.28 7.08
CA ARG A 35 -4.35 15.23 7.31
C ARG A 35 -4.63 14.58 8.67
N VAL A 36 -4.76 13.26 8.68
CA VAL A 36 -5.06 12.51 9.89
C VAL A 36 -4.08 11.36 10.09
N ALA A 37 -3.84 11.01 11.35
CA ALA A 37 -3.11 9.80 11.71
C ALA A 37 -4.07 8.71 12.17
N LEU A 38 -3.85 7.48 11.69
CA LEU A 38 -4.44 6.27 12.25
C LEU A 38 -3.51 5.71 13.32
N VAL A 39 -4.06 5.48 14.50
CA VAL A 39 -3.34 4.98 15.67
C VAL A 39 -4.06 3.73 16.20
N ALA A 40 -3.36 2.62 16.26
CA ALA A 40 -3.91 1.41 16.84
C ALA A 40 -4.22 1.59 18.32
N ASN A 41 -5.42 1.26 18.75
CA ASN A 41 -5.85 1.33 20.17
C ASN A 41 -5.39 0.10 20.99
N GLY A 42 -4.60 -0.78 20.41
CA GLY A 42 -4.10 -2.01 21.03
C GLY A 42 -3.59 -2.99 19.98
N ALA A 43 -3.38 -4.23 20.35
CA ALA A 43 -3.07 -5.28 19.38
C ALA A 43 -4.26 -5.46 18.43
N LEU A 44 -3.97 -5.45 17.14
CA LEU A 44 -4.96 -5.65 16.08
C LEU A 44 -4.76 -7.03 15.44
N LEU A 45 -5.80 -7.52 14.80
CA LEU A 45 -5.80 -8.75 14.01
C LEU A 45 -5.31 -9.98 14.78
N LEU A 46 -5.75 -10.09 16.03
CA LEU A 46 -5.74 -11.37 16.73
C LEU A 46 -6.76 -12.31 16.07
N ALA A 47 -6.66 -13.61 16.38
CA ALA A 47 -7.56 -14.60 15.80
C ALA A 47 -9.05 -14.21 15.97
N GLY A 48 -9.78 -14.13 14.86
CA GLY A 48 -11.18 -13.75 14.81
C GLY A 48 -11.46 -12.24 14.84
N ASP A 49 -10.44 -11.39 14.94
CA ASP A 49 -10.63 -9.95 14.90
C ASP A 49 -11.10 -9.47 13.51
N ALA A 50 -11.93 -8.42 13.52
CA ALA A 50 -12.31 -7.68 12.33
C ALA A 50 -12.00 -6.19 12.54
N VAL A 51 -11.28 -5.61 11.58
CA VAL A 51 -11.02 -4.18 11.46
C VAL A 51 -11.75 -3.68 10.23
N GLU A 52 -12.59 -2.69 10.39
CA GLU A 52 -13.36 -2.07 9.31
C GLU A 52 -13.07 -0.58 9.28
N ILE A 53 -12.74 -0.05 8.11
CA ILE A 53 -12.39 1.34 7.88
C ILE A 53 -13.25 1.88 6.74
N GLU A 54 -13.96 2.96 6.98
CA GLU A 54 -14.73 3.68 5.97
C GLU A 54 -14.16 5.09 5.81
N VAL A 55 -13.89 5.46 4.55
CA VAL A 55 -13.34 6.77 4.19
C VAL A 55 -14.24 7.42 3.15
N ASP A 56 -14.78 8.59 3.49
CA ASP A 56 -15.61 9.40 2.61
C ASP A 56 -14.94 10.77 2.38
N VAL A 57 -14.52 11.06 1.17
CA VAL A 57 -13.95 12.35 0.78
C VAL A 57 -14.94 13.03 -0.16
N ALA A 58 -15.56 14.11 0.31
CA ALA A 58 -16.57 14.82 -0.47
C ALA A 58 -15.97 15.52 -1.70
N GLU A 59 -16.82 15.96 -2.60
CA GLU A 59 -16.45 16.71 -3.81
C GLU A 59 -15.45 17.82 -3.50
N GLY A 60 -14.37 17.89 -4.28
CA GLY A 60 -13.29 18.88 -4.15
C GLY A 60 -12.46 18.80 -2.88
N ALA A 61 -12.78 17.91 -1.96
CA ALA A 61 -12.01 17.75 -0.72
C ALA A 61 -10.71 16.98 -0.93
N TRP A 62 -9.78 17.17 0.02
CA TRP A 62 -8.61 16.32 0.11
C TRP A 62 -8.49 15.67 1.48
N LEU A 63 -7.95 14.45 1.49
CA LEU A 63 -7.63 13.71 2.71
C LEU A 63 -6.25 13.05 2.56
N GLU A 64 -5.42 13.23 3.55
CA GLU A 64 -4.19 12.47 3.71
C GLU A 64 -4.29 11.62 4.98
N ILE A 65 -4.08 10.32 4.83
CA ILE A 65 -4.06 9.36 5.93
C ILE A 65 -2.63 8.86 6.09
N VAL A 66 -2.09 9.01 7.30
CA VAL A 66 -0.81 8.43 7.69
C VAL A 66 -1.03 7.41 8.80
N GLU A 67 -0.31 6.32 8.75
CA GLU A 67 -0.29 5.33 9.82
C GLU A 67 0.89 5.61 10.77
N THR A 68 0.71 5.34 12.05
CA THR A 68 1.78 5.58 13.06
C THR A 68 2.57 4.33 13.38
N THR A 69 2.00 3.16 13.07
CA THR A 69 2.62 1.86 13.29
C THR A 69 2.14 0.89 12.22
N GLY A 70 3.03 0.02 11.75
CA GLY A 70 2.63 -1.11 10.91
C GLY A 70 1.64 -2.02 11.63
N THR A 71 0.83 -2.71 10.86
CA THR A 71 -0.17 -3.65 11.35
C THR A 71 0.39 -5.07 11.35
N VAL A 72 0.17 -5.81 12.44
CA VAL A 72 0.58 -7.22 12.53
C VAL A 72 -0.65 -8.11 12.71
N ALA A 73 -0.82 -9.06 11.80
CA ALA A 73 -1.75 -10.17 11.95
C ALA A 73 -1.09 -11.32 12.70
N TYR A 74 -1.74 -11.77 13.76
CA TYR A 74 -1.22 -12.81 14.65
C TYR A 74 -1.88 -14.17 14.40
N GLY A 75 -1.10 -15.23 14.59
CA GLY A 75 -1.58 -16.59 14.48
C GLY A 75 -2.65 -16.95 15.50
N GLY A 76 -3.56 -17.85 15.11
CA GLY A 76 -4.61 -18.37 15.97
C GLY A 76 -5.64 -19.22 15.27
N ALA A 77 -6.65 -19.69 16.01
CA ALA A 77 -7.60 -20.66 15.51
C ALA A 77 -8.56 -20.12 14.43
N ALA A 78 -8.90 -18.83 14.50
CA ALA A 78 -9.82 -18.18 13.56
C ALA A 78 -9.10 -17.19 12.64
N ALA A 79 -9.60 -17.00 11.43
CA ALA A 79 -9.10 -15.99 10.53
C ALA A 79 -9.49 -14.58 11.01
N SER A 80 -8.58 -13.62 10.83
CA SER A 80 -8.86 -12.20 11.02
C SER A 80 -9.27 -11.52 9.71
N ARG A 81 -9.87 -10.33 9.79
CA ARG A 81 -10.29 -9.55 8.62
C ARG A 81 -9.87 -8.10 8.74
N TRP A 82 -9.54 -7.51 7.58
CA TRP A 82 -9.26 -6.09 7.42
C TRP A 82 -9.98 -5.58 6.18
N ASP A 83 -11.04 -4.83 6.39
CA ASP A 83 -11.91 -4.34 5.34
C ASP A 83 -11.81 -2.81 5.25
N VAL A 84 -11.56 -2.28 4.04
CA VAL A 84 -11.46 -0.85 3.74
C VAL A 84 -12.46 -0.51 2.64
N ASP A 85 -13.30 0.49 2.87
CA ASP A 85 -14.22 1.06 1.89
C ASP A 85 -13.91 2.56 1.73
N VAL A 86 -13.57 2.99 0.52
CA VAL A 86 -13.20 4.36 0.18
C VAL A 86 -14.16 4.91 -0.85
N ARG A 87 -14.74 6.07 -0.59
CA ARG A 87 -15.56 6.83 -1.52
C ARG A 87 -14.98 8.21 -1.73
N LEU A 88 -14.64 8.51 -2.96
CA LEU A 88 -14.15 9.82 -3.38
C LEU A 88 -15.20 10.50 -4.26
N GLY A 89 -15.66 11.67 -3.83
CA GLY A 89 -16.54 12.53 -4.64
C GLY A 89 -15.81 13.09 -5.85
N GLU A 90 -16.54 13.88 -6.67
CA GLU A 90 -15.97 14.55 -7.85
C GLU A 90 -14.75 15.40 -7.46
N ALA A 91 -13.66 15.31 -8.23
CA ALA A 91 -12.40 16.04 -8.02
C ALA A 91 -11.77 15.86 -6.61
N ALA A 92 -12.23 14.89 -5.83
CA ALA A 92 -11.67 14.59 -4.51
C ALA A 92 -10.27 13.96 -4.63
N THR A 93 -9.43 14.19 -3.63
CA THR A 93 -8.07 13.64 -3.58
C THR A 93 -7.83 12.87 -2.29
N LEU A 94 -7.33 11.64 -2.39
CA LEU A 94 -6.88 10.83 -1.26
C LEU A 94 -5.41 10.46 -1.42
N VAL A 95 -4.63 10.64 -0.37
CA VAL A 95 -3.31 10.04 -0.22
C VAL A 95 -3.33 9.16 1.03
N TRP A 96 -2.96 7.90 0.88
CA TRP A 96 -2.82 6.97 2.00
C TRP A 96 -1.54 6.17 1.86
N ASP A 97 -0.52 6.62 2.58
CA ASP A 97 0.74 5.91 2.73
C ASP A 97 0.59 4.92 3.90
N ALA A 98 0.15 3.69 3.58
CA ALA A 98 0.00 2.66 4.58
C ALA A 98 1.36 2.06 4.95
N LEU A 99 1.56 1.85 6.25
CA LEU A 99 2.73 1.15 6.76
C LEU A 99 2.61 -0.37 6.54
N PRO A 100 3.71 -1.12 6.64
CA PRO A 100 3.71 -2.56 6.34
C PRO A 100 2.69 -3.36 7.14
N PHE A 101 1.98 -4.22 6.43
CA PHE A 101 1.05 -5.21 6.96
C PHE A 101 1.76 -6.55 7.07
N VAL A 102 2.11 -6.95 8.29
CA VAL A 102 2.91 -8.14 8.57
C VAL A 102 2.02 -9.32 8.92
N VAL A 103 2.14 -10.41 8.18
CA VAL A 103 1.39 -11.64 8.40
C VAL A 103 2.30 -12.67 9.09
N SER A 104 2.22 -12.75 10.43
CA SER A 104 3.10 -13.63 11.21
C SER A 104 2.76 -15.12 11.06
N ASP A 105 3.66 -15.99 11.48
CA ASP A 105 3.44 -17.44 11.42
C ASP A 105 2.10 -17.84 12.05
N GLY A 106 1.37 -18.71 11.35
CA GLY A 106 0.07 -19.21 11.76
C GLY A 106 -1.07 -18.20 11.68
N ALA A 107 -0.82 -16.97 11.25
CA ALA A 107 -1.89 -16.02 10.95
C ALA A 107 -2.66 -16.48 9.71
N ARG A 108 -3.96 -16.25 9.73
CA ARG A 108 -4.86 -16.38 8.57
C ARG A 108 -5.67 -15.11 8.47
N THR A 109 -5.50 -14.37 7.38
CA THR A 109 -6.07 -13.03 7.25
C THR A 109 -6.69 -12.82 5.88
N HIS A 110 -7.90 -12.29 5.87
CA HIS A 110 -8.55 -11.78 4.68
C HIS A 110 -8.48 -10.25 4.69
N ARG A 111 -8.00 -9.66 3.60
CA ARG A 111 -7.95 -8.22 3.42
C ARG A 111 -8.77 -7.83 2.19
N ARG A 112 -9.62 -6.85 2.35
CA ARG A 112 -10.43 -6.30 1.27
C ARG A 112 -10.26 -4.79 1.22
N THR A 113 -10.06 -4.26 0.01
CA THR A 113 -9.96 -2.82 -0.26
C THR A 113 -10.88 -2.48 -1.44
N ASP A 114 -11.94 -1.74 -1.19
CA ASP A 114 -12.86 -1.25 -2.19
C ASP A 114 -12.72 0.26 -2.34
N VAL A 115 -12.53 0.76 -3.56
CA VAL A 115 -12.36 2.18 -3.85
C VAL A 115 -13.35 2.60 -4.94
N HIS A 116 -14.17 3.60 -4.64
CA HIS A 116 -15.10 4.22 -5.57
C HIS A 116 -14.62 5.62 -5.90
N LEU A 117 -14.31 5.86 -7.18
CA LEU A 117 -13.82 7.13 -7.68
C LEU A 117 -14.96 7.91 -8.35
N GLY A 118 -15.23 9.13 -7.87
CA GLY A 118 -16.01 10.12 -8.58
C GLY A 118 -15.28 10.63 -9.83
N GLU A 119 -15.97 11.45 -10.62
CA GLU A 119 -15.37 12.07 -11.80
C GLU A 119 -14.14 12.91 -11.40
N SER A 120 -13.04 12.77 -12.14
CA SER A 120 -11.78 13.47 -11.86
C SER A 120 -11.20 13.26 -10.44
N ALA A 121 -11.76 12.33 -9.65
CA ALA A 121 -11.21 11.97 -8.36
C ALA A 121 -9.86 11.25 -8.51
N ARG A 122 -8.97 11.41 -7.52
CA ARG A 122 -7.61 10.85 -7.55
C ARG A 122 -7.29 10.21 -6.23
N ALA A 123 -6.72 9.02 -6.29
CA ALA A 123 -6.18 8.37 -5.11
C ALA A 123 -4.72 7.95 -5.35
N LEU A 124 -3.90 8.15 -4.33
CA LEU A 124 -2.56 7.58 -4.22
C LEU A 124 -2.54 6.70 -2.98
N LEU A 125 -2.44 5.39 -3.19
CA LEU A 125 -2.49 4.40 -2.13
C LEU A 125 -1.21 3.57 -2.15
N ARG A 126 -0.72 3.19 -0.98
CA ARG A 126 0.33 2.19 -0.84
C ARG A 126 -0.17 1.02 -0.01
N GLU A 127 0.16 -0.19 -0.44
CA GLU A 127 -0.09 -1.44 0.28
C GLU A 127 1.18 -2.27 0.29
N THR A 128 1.72 -2.52 1.47
CA THR A 128 2.94 -3.32 1.64
C THR A 128 2.63 -4.54 2.49
N PHE A 129 2.74 -5.74 1.91
CA PHE A 129 2.56 -7.01 2.62
C PHE A 129 3.92 -7.62 2.95
N VAL A 130 4.10 -7.98 4.22
CA VAL A 130 5.30 -8.68 4.71
C VAL A 130 4.86 -10.04 5.23
N LEU A 131 5.26 -11.09 4.53
CA LEU A 131 4.86 -12.47 4.82
C LEU A 131 5.87 -13.11 5.76
N GLY A 132 5.61 -12.97 7.06
CA GLY A 132 6.46 -13.42 8.15
C GLY A 132 7.32 -12.30 8.75
N ARG A 133 7.62 -12.43 10.03
CA ARG A 133 8.67 -11.66 10.70
C ARG A 133 10.03 -12.28 10.41
N ALA A 134 11.10 -11.66 10.88
CA ALA A 134 12.43 -12.24 10.79
C ALA A 134 12.44 -13.70 11.28
N ARG A 135 12.92 -14.62 10.43
CA ARG A 135 12.99 -16.08 10.67
C ARG A 135 11.64 -16.80 10.71
N GLN A 136 10.57 -16.17 10.22
CA GLN A 136 9.26 -16.80 10.07
C GLN A 136 8.98 -17.09 8.60
N ALA A 137 8.20 -18.15 8.34
CA ALA A 137 7.72 -18.47 7.00
C ALA A 137 6.53 -17.60 6.58
N GLY A 138 5.85 -16.97 7.53
CA GLY A 138 4.64 -16.18 7.36
C GLY A 138 3.36 -17.02 7.36
N GLY A 139 2.27 -16.35 7.69
CA GLY A 139 0.92 -16.92 7.68
C GLY A 139 0.28 -16.84 6.30
N ASP A 140 -1.01 -17.13 6.24
CA ASP A 140 -1.82 -17.09 5.03
C ASP A 140 -2.51 -15.73 4.89
N LEU A 141 -2.41 -15.13 3.72
CA LEU A 141 -3.08 -13.88 3.36
C LEU A 141 -3.86 -14.06 2.06
N TRP A 142 -5.12 -13.68 2.09
CA TRP A 142 -5.95 -13.52 0.90
C TRP A 142 -6.35 -12.06 0.79
N THR A 143 -6.09 -11.46 -0.38
CA THR A 143 -6.45 -10.06 -0.65
C THR A 143 -7.44 -9.97 -1.78
N HIS A 144 -8.34 -9.01 -1.67
CA HIS A 144 -9.25 -8.60 -2.74
C HIS A 144 -9.22 -7.08 -2.82
N SER A 145 -8.88 -6.54 -3.98
CA SER A 145 -8.90 -5.11 -4.24
C SER A 145 -9.79 -4.82 -5.43
N LEU A 146 -10.76 -3.94 -5.24
CA LEU A 146 -11.66 -3.47 -6.29
C LEU A 146 -11.61 -1.94 -6.34
N VAL A 147 -11.16 -1.40 -7.46
CA VAL A 147 -11.27 0.01 -7.76
C VAL A 147 -12.24 0.19 -8.91
N GLN A 148 -13.20 1.09 -8.75
CA GLN A 148 -14.18 1.37 -9.78
C GLN A 148 -14.48 2.87 -9.89
N ASP A 149 -14.84 3.30 -11.10
CA ASP A 149 -15.33 4.62 -11.43
C ASP A 149 -16.69 4.52 -12.16
N ALA A 150 -17.19 5.63 -12.73
CA ALA A 150 -18.44 5.64 -13.49
C ALA A 150 -18.41 4.70 -14.71
N GLY A 151 -17.24 4.36 -15.23
CA GLY A 151 -17.05 3.42 -16.34
C GLY A 151 -17.01 1.95 -15.90
N GLY A 152 -17.19 1.66 -14.63
CA GLY A 152 -17.10 0.32 -14.05
C GLY A 152 -15.73 -0.01 -13.42
N PRO A 153 -15.37 -1.29 -13.27
CA PRO A 153 -14.11 -1.70 -12.68
C PRO A 153 -12.92 -1.10 -13.43
N LEU A 154 -12.02 -0.44 -12.70
CA LEU A 154 -10.75 0.12 -13.18
C LEU A 154 -9.57 -0.81 -12.87
N HIS A 155 -9.58 -1.37 -11.65
CA HIS A 155 -8.58 -2.32 -11.19
C HIS A 155 -9.26 -3.37 -10.32
N VAL A 156 -9.03 -4.64 -10.63
CA VAL A 156 -9.52 -5.77 -9.84
C VAL A 156 -8.34 -6.71 -9.62
N GLU A 157 -8.06 -7.01 -8.37
CA GLU A 157 -7.00 -7.93 -8.03
C GLU A 157 -7.42 -8.87 -6.90
N GLU A 158 -7.17 -10.15 -7.09
CA GLU A 158 -7.28 -11.18 -6.07
C GLU A 158 -5.94 -11.89 -5.94
N LEU A 159 -5.36 -11.88 -4.73
CA LEU A 159 -4.12 -12.58 -4.46
C LEU A 159 -4.34 -13.64 -3.37
N ASP A 160 -3.98 -14.86 -3.69
CA ASP A 160 -3.80 -15.93 -2.70
C ASP A 160 -2.29 -16.00 -2.36
N LEU A 161 -1.95 -15.45 -1.20
CA LEU A 161 -0.59 -15.46 -0.65
C LEU A 161 -0.48 -16.48 0.49
N SER A 162 -1.30 -17.53 0.47
CA SER A 162 -1.20 -18.64 1.43
C SER A 162 0.11 -19.41 1.27
N GLY A 163 0.55 -20.07 2.34
CA GLY A 163 1.77 -20.87 2.32
C GLY A 163 1.77 -21.96 1.25
N GLN A 164 0.59 -22.49 0.91
CA GLN A 164 0.45 -23.49 -0.14
C GLN A 164 0.77 -22.92 -1.52
N VAL A 165 0.27 -21.75 -1.84
CA VAL A 165 0.47 -21.09 -3.15
C VAL A 165 1.87 -20.52 -3.26
N ARG A 166 2.37 -19.86 -2.22
CA ARG A 166 3.73 -19.27 -2.19
C ARG A 166 4.84 -20.31 -2.40
N GLY A 167 4.62 -21.54 -1.93
CA GLY A 167 5.56 -22.64 -2.10
C GLY A 167 5.64 -23.21 -3.52
N LEU A 168 4.72 -22.82 -4.42
CA LEU A 168 4.71 -23.28 -5.79
C LEU A 168 5.81 -22.60 -6.61
N PRO A 169 6.57 -23.34 -7.43
CA PRO A 169 7.54 -22.76 -8.34
C PRO A 169 6.92 -21.72 -9.27
N GLY A 170 7.57 -20.55 -9.38
CA GLY A 170 7.12 -19.47 -10.27
C GLY A 170 6.08 -18.52 -9.71
N VAL A 171 5.57 -18.73 -8.47
CA VAL A 171 4.68 -17.76 -7.82
C VAL A 171 5.50 -16.70 -7.09
N LEU A 172 6.08 -17.02 -5.94
CA LEU A 172 6.99 -16.12 -5.22
C LEU A 172 8.39 -16.73 -5.03
N ALA A 173 8.65 -17.91 -5.60
CA ALA A 173 9.96 -18.52 -5.56
C ALA A 173 10.79 -18.09 -6.77
N VAL A 174 11.84 -17.34 -6.52
CA VAL A 174 12.83 -17.00 -7.55
C VAL A 174 13.84 -18.11 -7.63
N HIS A 175 13.84 -18.84 -8.74
CA HIS A 175 14.93 -19.76 -9.07
C HIS A 175 16.15 -18.91 -9.44
N GLY A 176 17.16 -18.89 -8.57
CA GLY A 176 18.45 -18.33 -8.94
C GLY A 176 18.96 -19.05 -10.18
N SER A 177 19.24 -18.32 -11.26
CA SER A 177 20.00 -18.88 -12.36
C SER A 177 21.29 -19.48 -11.78
N PRO A 178 21.66 -20.72 -12.12
CA PRO A 178 22.94 -21.25 -11.71
C PRO A 178 24.03 -20.38 -12.34
N GLY A 179 24.57 -19.45 -11.54
CA GLY A 179 25.75 -18.70 -11.94
C GLY A 179 26.85 -19.73 -12.21
N LEU A 180 27.33 -19.79 -13.45
CA LEU A 180 28.55 -20.47 -13.80
C LEU A 180 29.69 -19.83 -12.99
N VAL A 181 30.00 -20.43 -11.83
CA VAL A 181 31.22 -20.12 -11.11
C VAL A 181 32.27 -21.10 -11.61
N ASP A 182 33.29 -20.57 -12.28
CA ASP A 182 34.46 -21.32 -12.72
C ASP A 182 35.01 -22.19 -11.56
N GLY A 183 35.04 -23.51 -11.79
CA GLY A 183 36.07 -24.43 -11.38
C GLY A 183 36.27 -24.69 -9.87
N GLY A 184 35.22 -24.92 -9.07
CA GLY A 184 35.37 -25.47 -7.68
C GLY A 184 34.49 -26.70 -7.43
N PRO A 185 34.97 -27.73 -6.69
CA PRO A 185 34.15 -28.90 -6.37
C PRO A 185 33.08 -28.53 -5.35
N ALA A 186 31.82 -28.79 -5.69
CA ALA A 186 30.59 -28.54 -4.99
C ALA A 186 29.94 -27.15 -5.23
N ALA A 187 29.29 -27.02 -6.40
CA ALA A 187 28.26 -26.01 -6.55
C ALA A 187 27.14 -26.31 -5.55
N SER A 188 27.15 -25.61 -4.41
CA SER A 188 26.01 -25.63 -3.49
C SER A 188 24.83 -24.97 -4.24
N ILE A 189 23.85 -25.80 -4.62
CA ILE A 189 22.58 -25.32 -5.13
C ILE A 189 21.99 -24.46 -4.02
N ARG A 190 22.06 -23.13 -4.18
CA ARG A 190 21.47 -22.19 -3.24
C ARG A 190 19.97 -22.45 -3.24
N ALA A 191 19.39 -22.73 -2.06
CA ALA A 191 17.96 -22.93 -1.94
C ALA A 191 17.23 -21.73 -2.58
N PRO A 192 16.09 -21.96 -3.29
CA PRO A 192 15.32 -20.87 -3.87
C PRO A 192 14.95 -19.88 -2.79
N ARG A 193 15.23 -18.59 -3.02
CA ARG A 193 14.81 -17.52 -2.12
C ARG A 193 13.32 -17.31 -2.34
N THR A 194 12.52 -17.40 -1.28
CA THR A 194 11.10 -17.07 -1.33
C THR A 194 10.96 -15.57 -1.11
N LEU A 195 10.27 -14.90 -2.02
CA LEU A 195 9.91 -13.50 -1.85
C LEU A 195 8.91 -13.41 -0.70
N SER A 196 9.16 -12.51 0.23
CA SER A 196 8.35 -12.32 1.44
C SER A 196 7.74 -10.94 1.56
N VAL A 197 8.14 -10.01 0.69
CA VAL A 197 7.63 -8.65 0.64
C VAL A 197 7.00 -8.37 -0.72
N LEU A 198 5.77 -7.90 -0.69
CA LEU A 198 5.04 -7.38 -1.84
C LEU A 198 4.65 -5.94 -1.51
N ASP A 199 5.24 -4.98 -2.22
CA ASP A 199 4.87 -3.57 -2.11
C ASP A 199 4.19 -3.10 -3.39
N THR A 200 3.08 -2.39 -3.23
CA THR A 200 2.28 -1.87 -4.34
C THR A 200 1.94 -0.41 -4.10
N VAL A 201 2.26 0.45 -5.05
CA VAL A 201 1.83 1.85 -5.09
C VAL A 201 0.83 2.02 -6.23
N LEU A 202 -0.35 2.54 -5.91
CA LEU A 202 -1.49 2.68 -6.80
C LEU A 202 -1.79 4.18 -7.00
N ALA A 203 -1.58 4.68 -8.21
CA ALA A 203 -2.12 5.97 -8.65
C ALA A 203 -3.42 5.71 -9.42
N LEU A 204 -4.55 6.16 -8.92
CA LEU A 204 -5.89 5.83 -9.41
C LEU A 204 -6.66 7.09 -9.80
N GLY A 205 -7.33 7.07 -10.94
CA GLY A 205 -8.05 8.21 -11.52
C GLY A 205 -7.13 9.22 -12.23
N TRP A 206 -5.84 8.96 -12.31
CA TRP A 206 -4.85 9.80 -12.99
C TRP A 206 -3.62 8.98 -13.38
N ARG A 207 -2.77 9.55 -14.27
CA ARG A 207 -1.48 8.96 -14.65
C ARG A 207 -0.37 9.90 -14.20
N PRO A 208 0.54 9.45 -13.32
CA PRO A 208 1.72 10.23 -12.95
C PRO A 208 2.62 10.50 -14.17
N ALA A 209 3.18 11.70 -14.25
CA ALA A 209 4.13 12.05 -15.30
C ALA A 209 5.47 11.32 -15.14
N ALA A 210 5.89 11.09 -13.88
CA ALA A 210 7.08 10.32 -13.55
C ALA A 210 6.71 8.86 -13.32
N VAL A 211 6.90 8.02 -14.31
CA VAL A 211 6.81 6.55 -14.17
C VAL A 211 8.22 5.95 -14.26
N PRO A 212 8.48 4.82 -13.58
CA PRO A 212 9.73 4.10 -13.80
C PRO A 212 9.84 3.77 -15.28
N GLY A 213 10.85 4.30 -15.94
CA GLY A 213 11.24 3.76 -17.24
C GLY A 213 11.52 2.27 -17.07
N THR A 214 11.22 1.45 -18.06
CA THR A 214 11.70 0.06 -18.09
C THR A 214 13.16 0.08 -17.64
N PRO A 215 13.52 -0.55 -16.50
CA PRO A 215 14.90 -0.46 -16.05
C PRO A 215 15.80 -0.93 -17.21
N PRO A 216 16.89 -0.22 -17.51
CA PRO A 216 17.87 -0.75 -18.45
C PRO A 216 18.27 -2.13 -17.95
N ALA A 217 18.31 -3.11 -18.85
CA ALA A 217 18.75 -4.47 -18.53
C ALA A 217 19.96 -4.40 -17.58
N PRO A 218 19.95 -5.12 -16.45
CA PRO A 218 20.90 -4.91 -15.37
C PRO A 218 22.32 -5.00 -15.90
N ALA A 219 23.04 -3.87 -15.85
CA ALA A 219 24.48 -3.90 -15.96
C ALA A 219 24.97 -4.63 -14.71
N THR A 220 25.31 -5.91 -14.87
CA THR A 220 26.14 -6.74 -13.97
C THR A 220 26.19 -6.30 -12.50
N SER A 221 25.06 -6.33 -11.80
CA SER A 221 25.07 -6.34 -10.35
C SER A 221 24.95 -7.79 -9.87
N THR A 222 25.92 -8.24 -9.10
CA THR A 222 25.99 -9.56 -8.49
C THR A 222 25.02 -9.71 -7.28
N GLY A 223 23.86 -9.06 -7.33
CA GLY A 223 22.76 -9.17 -6.41
C GLY A 223 21.50 -9.57 -7.16
N GLN A 224 20.81 -10.62 -6.72
CA GLN A 224 19.50 -11.00 -7.26
C GLN A 224 18.49 -9.91 -6.89
N ASP A 225 18.32 -8.96 -7.79
CA ASP A 225 17.54 -7.77 -7.56
C ASP A 225 16.06 -8.11 -7.58
N ALA A 226 15.38 -7.72 -6.51
CA ALA A 226 13.95 -7.57 -6.47
C ALA A 226 13.49 -6.78 -7.71
N SER A 227 12.49 -7.29 -8.42
CA SER A 227 12.02 -6.64 -9.63
C SER A 227 10.86 -5.71 -9.32
N ALA A 228 10.99 -4.44 -9.69
CA ALA A 228 9.86 -3.54 -9.76
C ALA A 228 9.24 -3.59 -11.15
N THR A 229 7.92 -3.63 -11.21
CA THR A 229 7.16 -3.57 -12.46
C THR A 229 6.13 -2.47 -12.37
N CYS A 230 6.01 -1.68 -13.43
CA CYS A 230 5.01 -0.63 -13.55
C CYS A 230 4.00 -1.01 -14.63
N PHE A 231 2.72 -0.91 -14.29
CA PHE A 231 1.61 -1.22 -15.18
C PHE A 231 0.76 0.03 -15.36
N GLU A 232 0.41 0.38 -16.59
CA GLU A 232 -0.64 1.34 -16.87
C GLU A 232 -1.98 0.61 -16.98
N LEU A 233 -3.03 1.19 -16.40
CA LEU A 233 -4.39 0.68 -16.54
C LEU A 233 -5.01 1.20 -17.84
N ASP A 234 -6.06 0.54 -18.32
CA ASP A 234 -6.76 0.94 -19.56
C ASP A 234 -7.31 2.38 -19.47
N ARG A 235 -7.85 2.74 -18.31
CA ARG A 235 -8.24 4.12 -17.98
C ARG A 235 -7.20 4.78 -17.08
N PRO A 236 -7.31 6.10 -16.76
CA PRO A 236 -6.30 6.78 -15.95
C PRO A 236 -6.00 6.08 -14.64
N GLY A 237 -4.80 5.51 -14.57
CA GLY A 237 -4.29 4.77 -13.42
C GLY A 237 -2.97 4.09 -13.72
N THR A 238 -2.14 3.94 -12.68
CA THR A 238 -0.82 3.31 -12.75
C THR A 238 -0.60 2.47 -11.50
N VAL A 239 -0.11 1.27 -11.67
CA VAL A 239 0.25 0.35 -10.59
C VAL A 239 1.76 0.12 -10.65
N LEU A 240 2.46 0.47 -9.59
CA LEU A 240 3.86 0.11 -9.38
C LEU A 240 3.92 -1.02 -8.37
N ARG A 241 4.58 -2.11 -8.72
CA ARG A 241 4.75 -3.26 -7.86
C ARG A 241 6.21 -3.62 -7.70
N TRP A 242 6.62 -3.82 -6.47
CA TRP A 242 7.92 -4.34 -6.12
C TRP A 242 7.79 -5.64 -5.34
N LEU A 243 8.68 -6.59 -5.61
CA LEU A 243 8.77 -7.88 -4.96
C LEU A 243 10.17 -8.08 -4.40
N GLY A 244 10.28 -8.43 -3.13
CA GLY A 244 11.57 -8.63 -2.48
C GLY A 244 11.55 -9.59 -1.32
N THR A 245 12.72 -9.75 -0.71
CA THR A 245 12.91 -10.60 0.46
C THR A 245 12.95 -9.82 1.76
N GLU A 246 13.34 -8.56 1.71
CA GLU A 246 13.49 -7.68 2.87
C GLU A 246 12.91 -6.31 2.58
N LEU A 247 12.14 -5.77 3.49
CA LEU A 247 11.46 -4.48 3.32
C LEU A 247 12.43 -3.31 3.07
N HIS A 248 13.60 -3.32 3.71
CA HIS A 248 14.59 -2.25 3.55
C HIS A 248 15.26 -2.22 2.17
N GLU A 249 15.06 -3.23 1.34
CA GLU A 249 15.52 -3.26 -0.05
C GLU A 249 14.59 -2.46 -0.98
N ASP A 250 13.37 -2.12 -0.53
CA ASP A 250 12.41 -1.35 -1.31
C ASP A 250 12.70 0.15 -1.27
N THR A 251 13.57 0.59 -2.17
CA THR A 251 13.83 2.01 -2.41
C THR A 251 12.97 2.58 -3.53
N ILE A 252 12.28 1.72 -4.29
CA ILE A 252 11.51 2.10 -5.47
C ILE A 252 10.12 2.56 -5.05
N GLY A 253 9.43 1.79 -4.21
CA GLY A 253 8.13 2.16 -3.65
C GLY A 253 8.19 3.51 -2.95
N ASP A 254 9.13 3.71 -2.03
CA ASP A 254 9.34 4.97 -1.31
C ASP A 254 9.58 6.16 -2.26
N ARG A 255 10.44 5.95 -3.27
CA ARG A 255 10.80 7.00 -4.23
C ARG A 255 9.60 7.44 -5.07
N TYR A 256 8.84 6.49 -5.63
CA TYR A 256 7.74 6.82 -6.52
C TYR A 256 6.51 7.31 -5.78
N LEU A 257 6.23 6.79 -4.59
CA LEU A 257 5.22 7.35 -3.70
C LEU A 257 5.48 8.83 -3.46
N ALA A 258 6.69 9.19 -3.03
CA ALA A 258 7.06 10.57 -2.74
C ALA A 258 7.02 11.49 -3.99
N LEU A 259 7.37 10.96 -5.17
CA LEU A 259 7.27 11.72 -6.43
C LEU A 259 5.81 11.96 -6.81
N TRP A 260 4.98 10.95 -6.76
CA TRP A 260 3.57 11.02 -7.12
C TRP A 260 2.75 11.87 -6.14
N GLU A 261 3.07 11.79 -4.85
CA GLU A 261 2.47 12.66 -3.83
C GLU A 261 2.78 14.15 -4.09
N ARG A 262 4.03 14.48 -4.44
CA ARG A 262 4.41 15.84 -4.82
C ARG A 262 3.65 16.31 -6.05
N GLU A 263 3.50 15.47 -7.07
CA GLU A 263 2.76 15.79 -8.27
C GLU A 263 1.29 16.12 -7.96
N LEU A 264 0.60 15.29 -7.15
CA LEU A 264 -0.75 15.56 -6.66
C LEU A 264 -0.85 16.85 -5.86
N THR A 265 0.13 17.10 -4.99
CA THR A 265 0.18 18.31 -4.15
C THR A 265 0.36 19.57 -4.99
N ASP A 266 1.27 19.54 -5.97
CA ASP A 266 1.53 20.70 -6.86
C ASP A 266 0.33 20.98 -7.77
N GLU A 267 -0.40 19.96 -8.17
CA GLU A 267 -1.60 20.14 -8.96
C GLU A 267 -2.74 20.74 -8.14
N ARG A 268 -2.95 20.29 -6.91
CA ARG A 268 -3.91 20.96 -5.98
C ARG A 268 -3.58 22.44 -5.77
N ARG A 269 -2.29 22.79 -5.62
CA ARG A 269 -1.85 24.19 -5.52
C ARG A 269 -2.20 25.00 -6.75
N ARG A 270 -2.01 24.43 -7.94
CA ARG A 270 -2.32 25.10 -9.21
C ARG A 270 -3.81 25.32 -9.43
N THR A 271 -4.64 24.43 -8.95
CA THR A 271 -6.12 24.51 -9.06
C THR A 271 -6.76 25.39 -7.98
N GLY A 272 -5.99 25.97 -7.06
CA GLY A 272 -6.46 26.89 -6.03
C GLY A 272 -6.94 26.24 -4.74
N ALA A 273 -6.78 24.92 -4.61
CA ALA A 273 -7.01 24.24 -3.34
C ALA A 273 -5.87 24.53 -2.35
N SER A 274 -6.21 24.88 -1.12
CA SER A 274 -5.25 25.15 -0.04
C SER A 274 -4.45 23.90 0.32
N VAL A 275 -3.15 24.03 0.56
CA VAL A 275 -2.25 22.89 0.82
C VAL A 275 -1.74 22.90 2.26
N GLY A 276 -1.92 21.76 2.93
CA GLY A 276 -1.23 21.48 4.19
C GLY A 276 0.29 21.27 3.99
N PRO A 277 1.10 21.40 5.05
CA PRO A 277 2.55 21.19 4.97
C PRO A 277 2.87 19.75 4.53
N ALA A 278 3.84 19.62 3.63
CA ALA A 278 4.35 18.32 3.19
C ALA A 278 4.78 17.46 4.38
N SER A 279 4.52 16.15 4.27
CA SER A 279 4.95 15.18 5.28
C SER A 279 6.47 15.27 5.47
N PRO A 280 6.99 15.41 6.68
CA PRO A 280 8.40 15.15 6.90
C PRO A 280 8.62 13.64 6.64
N ALA A 281 9.57 13.32 5.76
CA ALA A 281 10.00 11.95 5.55
C ALA A 281 10.29 11.32 6.92
N LEU A 282 9.67 10.19 7.22
CA LEU A 282 9.99 9.42 8.41
C LEU A 282 11.47 9.04 8.33
N VAL A 283 12.26 9.61 9.24
CA VAL A 283 13.67 9.22 9.40
C VAL A 283 13.66 7.77 9.89
N PRO A 284 14.34 6.83 9.21
CA PRO A 284 14.42 5.46 9.69
C PRO A 284 15.09 5.47 11.08
N VAL A 285 14.41 4.85 12.05
CA VAL A 285 14.99 4.61 13.38
C VAL A 285 16.08 3.58 13.21
N PRO A 286 17.33 3.87 13.62
CA PRO A 286 18.40 2.89 13.55
C PRO A 286 18.08 1.68 14.46
N ALA A 287 18.43 0.51 13.99
CA ALA A 287 18.21 -0.79 14.63
C ALA A 287 18.89 -0.92 15.98
#